data_5166b577f9d746a209a4c38cb8f329c7
#
_entry.id   5166b577f9d746a209a4c38cb8f329c7
#
_cell.length_a   1.000
_cell.length_b   1.000
_cell.length_c   1.000
_cell.angle_alpha   90.00
_cell.angle_beta   90.00
_cell.angle_gamma   90.00
#
_symmetry.space_group_name_H-M   'P 1'
#
loop_
_entity.id
_entity.type
_entity.pdbx_description
1 polymer ?
#
loop_
_entity_poly.entity_id
_entity_poly.type
_entity_poly.pdbx_seq_one_letter_code
_entity_poly.pdbx_strand_id
1 'polypeptide(L)' 'MEYSVVVNNVEVVRVSGDEAAWDKFGIACELVRLMLADGGFGEAWAELREMNGEPIARFDENGMSECGAVRGM' A
#
# COMPACT_ATOMS: atom_id res chain seq x y z
N MET A 1 -15.34 -8.10 0.75
CA MET A 1 -14.84 -6.85 1.31
C MET A 1 -14.01 -6.11 0.29
N GLU A 2 -14.17 -4.81 0.24
CA GLU A 2 -13.45 -4.00 -0.73
C GLU A 2 -12.29 -3.27 -0.11
N TYR A 3 -11.26 -3.07 -0.92
CA TYR A 3 -10.03 -2.45 -0.50
C TYR A 3 -9.61 -1.38 -1.49
N SER A 4 -8.82 -0.46 -1.01
CA SER A 4 -8.27 0.62 -1.82
C SER A 4 -6.74 0.53 -1.76
N VAL A 5 -6.09 0.62 -2.89
CA VAL A 5 -4.63 0.70 -2.96
C VAL A 5 -4.27 2.13 -3.28
N VAL A 6 -3.44 2.73 -2.45
CA VAL A 6 -3.12 4.15 -2.50
C VAL A 6 -1.62 4.30 -2.69
N VAL A 7 -1.23 5.19 -3.61
CA VAL A 7 0.17 5.56 -3.79
C VAL A 7 0.27 7.08 -3.66
N ASN A 8 1.10 7.52 -2.73
CA ASN A 8 1.30 8.95 -2.46
C ASN A 8 -0.03 9.69 -2.30
N ASN A 9 -0.92 9.05 -1.53
CA ASN A 9 -2.21 9.63 -1.15
C ASN A 9 -3.23 9.69 -2.30
N VAL A 10 -2.98 8.95 -3.37
CA VAL A 10 -3.92 8.86 -4.50
C VAL A 10 -4.38 7.41 -4.62
N GLU A 11 -5.69 7.20 -4.64
CA GLU A 11 -6.21 5.86 -4.84
C GLU A 11 -5.95 5.47 -6.29
N VAL A 12 -5.15 4.42 -6.50
CA VAL A 12 -4.79 3.98 -7.84
C VAL A 12 -5.65 2.82 -8.31
N VAL A 13 -6.19 2.04 -7.38
CA VAL A 13 -7.08 0.93 -7.75
C VAL A 13 -7.94 0.56 -6.56
N ARG A 14 -9.13 0.05 -6.85
CA ARG A 14 -10.05 -0.47 -5.86
C ARG A 14 -10.37 -1.91 -6.22
N VAL A 15 -10.24 -2.81 -5.26
CA VAL A 15 -10.40 -4.24 -5.53
C VAL A 15 -11.28 -4.88 -4.46
N SER A 16 -11.92 -5.98 -4.85
CA SER A 16 -12.69 -6.81 -3.93
C SER A 16 -11.92 -8.08 -3.64
N GLY A 17 -11.94 -8.49 -2.39
CA GLY A 17 -11.32 -9.74 -1.98
C GLY A 17 -9.89 -9.56 -1.51
N ASP A 18 -9.53 -10.37 -0.51
CA ASP A 18 -8.23 -10.23 0.14
C ASP A 18 -7.09 -10.56 -0.79
N GLU A 19 -7.21 -11.64 -1.54
CA GLU A 19 -6.12 -12.10 -2.40
C GLU A 19 -5.83 -11.08 -3.48
N ALA A 20 -6.89 -10.58 -4.13
CA ALA A 20 -6.72 -9.59 -5.18
C ALA A 20 -6.14 -8.29 -4.61
N ALA A 21 -6.55 -7.94 -3.40
CA ALA A 21 -6.06 -6.73 -2.75
C ALA A 21 -4.56 -6.80 -2.52
N TRP A 22 -4.08 -7.93 -1.99
CA TRP A 22 -2.65 -8.09 -1.73
C TRP A 22 -1.85 -8.16 -3.04
N ASP A 23 -2.43 -8.77 -4.09
CA ASP A 23 -1.80 -8.78 -5.41
C ASP A 23 -1.60 -7.37 -5.95
N LYS A 24 -2.64 -6.55 -5.89
CA LYS A 24 -2.55 -5.19 -6.41
C LYS A 24 -1.64 -4.33 -5.55
N PHE A 25 -1.67 -4.55 -4.24
CA PHE A 25 -0.78 -3.84 -3.35
C PHE A 25 0.68 -4.20 -3.67
N GLY A 26 0.95 -5.46 -3.99
CA GLY A 26 2.30 -5.87 -4.38
C GLY A 26 2.80 -5.14 -5.61
N ILE A 27 1.91 -4.93 -6.59
CA ILE A 27 2.27 -4.17 -7.79
C ILE A 27 2.57 -2.73 -7.42
N ALA A 28 1.77 -2.16 -6.52
CA ALA A 28 1.99 -0.77 -6.07
C ALA A 28 3.31 -0.66 -5.32
N CYS A 29 3.68 -1.66 -4.54
CA CYS A 29 4.96 -1.66 -3.83
C CYS A 29 6.13 -1.65 -4.82
N GLU A 30 6.01 -2.43 -5.91
CA GLU A 30 7.03 -2.41 -6.95
C GLU A 30 7.17 -1.03 -7.57
N LEU A 31 6.04 -0.39 -7.84
CA LEU A 31 6.07 0.96 -8.38
C LEU A 31 6.78 1.92 -7.44
N VAL A 32 6.45 1.85 -6.15
CA VAL A 32 7.08 2.70 -5.14
C VAL A 32 8.58 2.43 -5.09
N ARG A 33 8.98 1.17 -5.16
CA ARG A 33 10.40 0.82 -5.15
C ARG A 33 11.13 1.47 -6.32
N LEU A 34 10.52 1.45 -7.50
CA LEU A 34 11.11 2.08 -8.68
C LEU A 34 11.17 3.59 -8.52
N MET A 35 10.13 4.18 -7.96
CA MET A 35 10.12 5.63 -7.73
C MET A 35 11.24 6.03 -6.78
N LEU A 36 11.43 5.27 -5.71
CA LEU A 36 12.48 5.56 -4.74
C LEU A 36 13.87 5.38 -5.35
N ALA A 37 14.03 4.33 -6.17
CA ALA A 37 15.31 4.07 -6.80
C ALA A 37 15.68 5.13 -7.81
N ASP A 38 14.67 5.72 -8.45
CA ASP A 38 14.90 6.78 -9.42
C ASP A 38 15.41 8.06 -8.76
N GLY A 39 15.02 8.26 -7.51
CA GLY A 39 15.51 9.41 -6.75
C GLY A 39 14.84 10.72 -7.11
N GLY A 40 13.94 10.73 -8.07
CA GLY A 40 13.31 11.95 -8.52
C GLY A 40 12.09 12.37 -7.74
N PHE A 41 11.61 11.51 -6.85
CA PHE A 41 10.35 11.75 -6.16
C PHE A 41 10.49 12.20 -4.71
N GLY A 42 11.68 12.09 -4.14
CA GLY A 42 11.88 12.43 -2.75
C GLY A 42 11.25 11.44 -1.81
N GLU A 43 9.94 11.38 -1.80
CA GLU A 43 9.17 10.42 -1.00
C GLU A 43 8.23 9.64 -1.88
N ALA A 44 8.06 8.38 -1.56
CA ALA A 44 7.08 7.54 -2.23
C ALA A 44 6.62 6.47 -1.26
N TRP A 45 5.33 6.18 -1.28
CA TRP A 45 4.77 5.16 -0.41
C TRP A 45 3.49 4.60 -1.01
N ALA A 46 3.19 3.37 -0.63
CA ALA A 46 1.95 2.71 -1.02
C ALA A 46 1.26 2.22 0.23
N GLU A 47 -0.07 2.18 0.21
CA GLU A 47 -0.84 1.77 1.35
C GLU A 47 -2.02 0.94 0.88
N LEU A 48 -2.30 -0.14 1.60
CA LEU A 48 -3.50 -0.93 1.39
C LEU A 48 -4.48 -0.57 2.48
N ARG A 49 -5.68 -0.15 2.10
CA ARG A 49 -6.70 0.31 3.04
C ARG A 49 -7.99 -0.43 2.85
N GLU A 50 -8.73 -0.61 3.93
CA GLU A 50 -10.13 -1.02 3.83
C GLU A 50 -10.96 0.17 3.36
N MET A 51 -12.14 -0.13 2.84
CA MET A 51 -13.00 0.94 2.32
C MET A 51 -13.44 1.92 3.40
N ASN A 52 -13.39 1.52 4.65
CA ASN A 52 -13.70 2.44 5.75
C ASN A 52 -12.53 3.38 6.05
N GLY A 53 -11.44 3.25 5.31
CA GLY A 53 -10.30 4.14 5.46
C GLY A 53 -9.20 3.63 6.36
N GLU A 54 -9.38 2.49 7.01
CA GLU A 54 -8.37 1.95 7.92
C GLU A 54 -7.22 1.33 7.16
N PRO A 55 -5.99 1.73 7.43
CA PRO A 55 -4.83 1.13 6.75
C PRO A 55 -4.56 -0.28 7.27
N ILE A 56 -4.19 -1.16 6.34
CA ILE A 56 -3.84 -2.54 6.65
C ILE A 56 -2.35 -2.73 6.55
N ALA A 57 -1.73 -2.16 5.53
CA ALA A 57 -0.31 -2.32 5.28
C ALA A 57 0.22 -1.08 4.58
N ARG A 58 1.50 -0.84 4.75
CA ARG A 58 2.15 0.32 4.14
C ARG A 58 3.56 -0.09 3.72
N PHE A 59 4.00 0.43 2.56
CA PHE A 59 5.34 0.23 2.07
C PHE A 59 5.93 1.59 1.72
N ASP A 60 7.12 1.87 2.25
CA ASP A 60 7.81 3.13 1.96
C ASP A 60 9.31 2.86 1.98
N GLU A 61 10.11 3.92 2.09
CA GLU A 61 11.57 3.78 2.05
C GLU A 61 12.11 2.97 3.22
N ASN A 62 11.31 2.79 4.27
CA ASN A 62 11.71 1.99 5.42
C ASN A 62 11.27 0.53 5.30
N GLY A 63 10.58 0.17 4.22
CA GLY A 63 10.12 -1.17 3.99
C GLY A 63 8.65 -1.34 4.30
N MET A 64 8.25 -2.58 4.45
CA MET A 64 6.85 -2.95 4.65
C MET A 64 6.48 -2.89 6.12
N SER A 65 5.32 -2.31 6.43
CA SER A 65 4.74 -2.38 7.76
C SER A 65 3.30 -2.82 7.65
N GLU A 66 2.86 -3.66 8.57
CA GLU A 66 1.48 -4.14 8.59
C GLU A 66 0.78 -3.51 9.77
N CYS A 67 -0.02 -2.52 9.47
CA CYS A 67 -0.63 -1.71 10.52
C CYS A 67 -1.62 -2.49 11.36
N GLY A 68 -2.35 -3.38 10.72
CA GLY A 68 -3.37 -4.14 11.43
C GLY A 68 -2.85 -5.32 12.19
N ALA A 69 -1.69 -5.85 11.82
CA ALA A 69 -1.19 -7.08 12.39
C ALA A 69 -0.56 -6.90 13.75
N VAL A 70 -0.24 -5.69 14.10
CA VAL A 70 0.49 -5.42 15.33
C VAL A 70 -0.41 -5.47 16.55
N ARG A 71 -1.65 -5.18 16.35
CA ARG A 71 -2.57 -5.18 17.45
C ARG A 71 -2.77 -6.57 17.98
N GLY A 72 -2.95 -6.68 19.23
CA GLY A 72 -3.12 -7.97 19.85
C GLY A 72 -1.83 -8.60 20.28
N MET A 73 -0.77 -7.96 20.01
CA MET A 73 0.53 -8.43 20.46
C MET A 73 0.74 -8.13 21.93
#